data_59d2ecc5165a7af8904026e480e3d083
#
_entry.id   59d2ecc5165a7af8904026e480e3d083
#
_cell.length_a   1.000
_cell.length_b   1.000
_cell.length_c   1.000
_cell.angle_alpha   90.00
_cell.angle_beta   90.00
_cell.angle_gamma   90.00
#
_symmetry.space_group_name_H-M   'P 1'
#
loop_
_entity.id
_entity.type
_entity.pdbx_description
1 polymer ?
#
loop_
_entity_poly.entity_id
_entity_poly.type
_entity_poly.pdbx_seq_one_letter_code
_entity_poly.pdbx_strand_id
1 'polypeptide(L)'
;MWAKGLVPGVRPGATGLEVVKMHALARLMLGPTFRNIQASWVKEGPKLAQLLLSAGANDLGGTLINESISTSAGAQYGQLVGPAELHRLIRDAGRVPAQRDTLYGLVRTYRDGENPDSPLDKVDDAEARFGSYRRLIASGEFRFTRG
;
A
#
# COMPACT_ATOMS: atom_id res chain seq x y z
N MET A 1 -6.95 -1.00 -10.46
CA MET A 1 -7.51 -0.87 -11.84
C MET A 1 -7.23 0.56 -12.29
N TRP A 2 -6.04 0.74 -12.89
CA TRP A 2 -5.52 2.05 -13.28
C TRP A 2 -6.04 2.44 -14.66
N ALA A 3 -6.52 3.66 -14.78
CA ALA A 3 -6.77 4.36 -16.05
C ALA A 3 -7.72 3.70 -17.06
N LYS A 4 -8.59 2.80 -16.67
CA LYS A 4 -9.60 2.28 -17.60
C LYS A 4 -10.54 3.41 -17.99
N GLY A 5 -10.42 3.91 -19.23
CA GLY A 5 -11.27 4.93 -19.82
C GLY A 5 -10.70 6.36 -19.87
N LEU A 6 -9.53 6.63 -19.26
CA LEU A 6 -8.91 7.96 -19.31
C LEU A 6 -8.04 8.19 -20.57
N VAL A 7 -7.45 7.12 -21.10
CA VAL A 7 -6.63 7.20 -22.32
C VAL A 7 -7.05 6.09 -23.27
N PRO A 8 -7.53 6.41 -24.48
CA PRO A 8 -7.89 5.42 -25.48
C PRO A 8 -6.69 4.54 -25.87
N GLY A 9 -6.91 3.22 -26.00
CA GLY A 9 -5.89 2.27 -26.42
C GLY A 9 -4.93 1.77 -25.33
N VAL A 10 -5.05 2.28 -24.11
CA VAL A 10 -4.25 1.75 -22.97
C VAL A 10 -4.88 0.45 -22.47
N ARG A 11 -4.08 -0.62 -22.35
CA ARG A 11 -4.52 -1.87 -21.78
C ARG A 11 -4.89 -1.68 -20.29
N PRO A 12 -5.81 -2.47 -19.73
CA PRO A 12 -5.98 -2.55 -18.29
C PRO A 12 -4.64 -2.83 -17.60
N GLY A 13 -4.45 -2.34 -16.39
CA GLY A 13 -3.26 -2.64 -15.59
C GLY A 13 -3.01 -4.14 -15.39
N ALA A 14 -1.93 -4.49 -14.72
CA ALA A 14 -1.61 -5.87 -14.40
C ALA A 14 -2.75 -6.54 -13.61
N THR A 15 -3.00 -7.81 -13.89
CA THR A 15 -3.88 -8.64 -13.08
C THR A 15 -3.21 -9.01 -11.76
N GLY A 16 -4.00 -9.36 -10.73
CA GLY A 16 -3.43 -9.81 -9.46
C GLY A 16 -2.46 -11.00 -9.61
N LEU A 17 -2.73 -11.91 -10.55
CA LEU A 17 -1.82 -13.01 -10.84
C LEU A 17 -0.49 -12.56 -11.45
N GLU A 18 -0.52 -11.58 -12.36
CA GLU A 18 0.70 -11.00 -12.92
C GLU A 18 1.51 -10.30 -11.85
N VAL A 19 0.86 -9.58 -10.91
CA VAL A 19 1.51 -8.94 -9.77
C VAL A 19 2.19 -9.98 -8.87
N VAL A 20 1.51 -11.07 -8.53
CA VAL A 20 2.09 -12.18 -7.74
C VAL A 20 3.30 -12.80 -8.45
N LYS A 21 3.16 -13.11 -9.74
CA LYS A 21 4.25 -13.69 -10.54
C LYS A 21 5.46 -12.74 -10.62
N MET A 22 5.21 -11.46 -10.78
CA MET A 22 6.27 -10.45 -10.85
C MET A 22 7.06 -10.36 -9.53
N HIS A 23 6.39 -10.35 -8.37
CA HIS A 23 7.06 -10.33 -7.08
C HIS A 23 7.87 -11.62 -6.83
N ALA A 24 7.30 -12.77 -7.15
CA ALA A 24 7.99 -14.05 -7.03
C ALA A 24 9.24 -14.11 -7.93
N LEU A 25 9.11 -13.74 -9.20
CA LEU A 25 10.20 -13.69 -10.14
C LEU A 25 11.28 -12.68 -9.72
N ALA A 26 10.88 -11.49 -9.28
CA ALA A 26 11.81 -10.48 -8.77
C ALA A 26 12.60 -11.03 -7.57
N ARG A 27 11.96 -11.73 -6.64
CA ARG A 27 12.66 -12.34 -5.50
C ARG A 27 13.66 -13.42 -5.93
N LEU A 28 13.30 -14.26 -6.88
CA LEU A 28 14.19 -15.31 -7.37
C LEU A 28 15.39 -14.74 -8.13
N MET A 29 15.16 -13.74 -8.98
CA MET A 29 16.21 -13.18 -9.83
C MET A 29 17.08 -12.14 -9.11
N LEU A 30 16.47 -11.31 -8.26
CA LEU A 30 17.14 -10.15 -7.65
C LEU A 30 17.50 -10.37 -6.18
N GLY A 31 17.01 -11.44 -5.57
CA GLY A 31 17.14 -11.71 -4.15
C GLY A 31 18.52 -11.56 -3.53
N PRO A 32 19.60 -11.99 -4.19
CA PRO A 32 20.96 -11.79 -3.67
C PRO A 32 21.40 -10.30 -3.66
N THR A 33 20.93 -9.52 -4.62
CA THR A 33 21.32 -8.11 -4.80
C THR A 33 20.35 -7.15 -4.14
N PHE A 34 19.04 -7.40 -4.28
CA PHE A 34 17.99 -6.55 -3.71
C PHE A 34 17.31 -7.28 -2.55
N ARG A 35 17.70 -6.92 -1.33
CA ARG A 35 17.16 -7.55 -0.11
C ARG A 35 15.69 -7.22 0.12
N ASN A 36 15.26 -5.99 -0.24
CA ASN A 36 13.93 -5.49 0.05
C ASN A 36 13.10 -5.39 -1.23
N ILE A 37 11.95 -6.04 -1.23
CA ILE A 37 10.93 -5.97 -2.27
C ILE A 37 9.64 -5.54 -1.59
N GLN A 38 9.15 -4.35 -1.97
CA GLN A 38 7.99 -3.74 -1.35
C GLN A 38 6.71 -4.11 -2.09
N ALA A 39 5.67 -4.49 -1.34
CA ALA A 39 4.30 -4.59 -1.79
C ALA A 39 3.55 -3.30 -1.42
N SER A 40 2.99 -2.61 -2.41
CA SER A 40 2.26 -1.36 -2.17
C SER A 40 0.79 -1.64 -1.87
N TRP A 41 0.39 -1.62 -0.60
CA TRP A 41 -1.01 -1.78 -0.21
C TRP A 41 -1.92 -0.68 -0.77
N VAL A 42 -1.39 0.51 -1.03
CA VAL A 42 -2.15 1.62 -1.65
C VAL A 42 -2.60 1.27 -3.06
N LYS A 43 -1.77 0.58 -3.82
CA LYS A 43 -2.03 0.22 -5.22
C LYS A 43 -2.78 -1.09 -5.34
N GLU A 44 -2.33 -2.09 -4.61
CA GLU A 44 -2.81 -3.48 -4.73
C GLU A 44 -3.96 -3.79 -3.76
N GLY A 45 -4.15 -2.94 -2.77
CA GLY A 45 -5.03 -3.19 -1.64
C GLY A 45 -4.39 -4.06 -0.56
N PRO A 46 -4.87 -3.96 0.69
CA PRO A 46 -4.27 -4.65 1.83
C PRO A 46 -4.22 -6.18 1.67
N LYS A 47 -5.28 -6.79 1.11
CA LYS A 47 -5.36 -8.26 0.94
C LYS A 47 -4.35 -8.79 -0.07
N LEU A 48 -4.20 -8.14 -1.22
CA LEU A 48 -3.20 -8.57 -2.19
C LEU A 48 -1.79 -8.27 -1.68
N ALA A 49 -1.55 -7.12 -1.04
CA ALA A 49 -0.27 -6.82 -0.43
C ALA A 49 0.14 -7.86 0.63
N GLN A 50 -0.81 -8.36 1.44
CA GLN A 50 -0.58 -9.46 2.37
C GLN A 50 -0.16 -10.75 1.63
N LEU A 51 -0.86 -11.12 0.55
CA LEU A 51 -0.51 -12.30 -0.26
C LEU A 51 0.91 -12.18 -0.85
N LEU A 52 1.32 -10.97 -1.25
CA LEU A 52 2.64 -10.73 -1.82
C LEU A 52 3.78 -10.97 -0.81
N LEU A 53 3.53 -10.92 0.50
CA LEU A 53 4.50 -11.33 1.52
C LEU A 53 4.86 -12.83 1.41
N SER A 54 3.94 -13.66 0.90
CA SER A 54 4.21 -15.06 0.60
C SER A 54 4.80 -15.26 -0.80
N ALA A 55 4.72 -14.25 -1.66
CA ALA A 55 5.22 -14.28 -3.04
C ALA A 55 6.55 -13.55 -3.23
N GLY A 56 7.28 -13.26 -2.15
CA GLY A 56 8.63 -12.69 -2.23
C GLY A 56 8.78 -11.25 -1.74
N ALA A 57 7.70 -10.52 -1.50
CA ALA A 57 7.76 -9.25 -0.81
C ALA A 57 8.13 -9.42 0.67
N ASN A 58 8.80 -8.44 1.24
CA ASN A 58 9.14 -8.40 2.66
C ASN A 58 8.97 -7.01 3.28
N ASP A 59 8.29 -6.11 2.58
CA ASP A 59 8.07 -4.73 3.01
C ASP A 59 6.66 -4.28 2.55
N LEU A 60 5.87 -3.68 3.43
CA LEU A 60 4.57 -3.11 3.11
C LEU A 60 4.60 -1.58 2.92
N GLY A 61 5.78 -0.96 3.05
CA GLY A 61 5.99 0.48 2.84
C GLY A 61 5.65 1.37 4.03
N GLY A 62 4.79 0.94 4.92
CA GLY A 62 4.35 1.71 6.08
C GLY A 62 3.01 2.42 5.89
N THR A 63 2.68 3.29 6.84
CA THR A 63 1.44 4.07 6.85
C THR A 63 1.51 5.25 5.90
N LEU A 64 0.46 5.42 5.11
CA LEU A 64 0.23 6.62 4.30
C LEU A 64 -1.13 7.20 4.68
N ILE A 65 -1.23 8.51 4.68
CA ILE A 65 -2.46 9.22 4.99
C ILE A 65 -2.90 9.98 3.76
N ASN A 66 -4.12 9.72 3.28
CA ASN A 66 -4.76 10.42 2.18
C ASN A 66 -3.85 10.55 0.95
N GLU A 67 -3.36 9.42 0.45
CA GLU A 67 -2.46 9.38 -0.70
C GLU A 67 -3.19 9.89 -1.95
N SER A 68 -2.79 11.07 -2.42
CA SER A 68 -3.50 11.82 -3.46
C SER A 68 -3.19 11.35 -4.88
N ILE A 69 -1.95 10.97 -5.16
CA ILE A 69 -1.49 10.63 -6.52
C ILE A 69 -2.18 9.37 -7.02
N SER A 70 -2.15 8.31 -6.22
CA SER A 70 -2.77 7.04 -6.57
C SER A 70 -4.30 7.17 -6.62
N THR A 71 -4.89 7.94 -5.69
CA THR A 71 -6.33 8.20 -5.65
C THR A 71 -6.80 8.98 -6.87
N SER A 72 -6.05 10.00 -7.33
CA SER A 72 -6.36 10.74 -8.57
C SER A 72 -6.29 9.84 -9.80
N ALA A 73 -5.42 8.85 -9.79
CA ALA A 73 -5.33 7.87 -10.88
C ALA A 73 -6.35 6.73 -10.76
N GLY A 74 -7.30 6.82 -9.82
CA GLY A 74 -8.41 5.88 -9.66
C GLY A 74 -8.16 4.72 -8.70
N ALA A 75 -7.11 4.76 -7.88
CA ALA A 75 -6.91 3.77 -6.82
C ALA A 75 -8.04 3.87 -5.77
N GLN A 76 -8.51 2.72 -5.30
CA GLN A 76 -9.59 2.63 -4.30
C GLN A 76 -9.08 2.60 -2.86
N TYR A 77 -7.79 2.40 -2.69
CA TYR A 77 -7.09 2.32 -1.42
C TYR A 77 -6.20 3.55 -1.23
N GLY A 78 -5.69 3.77 -0.04
CA GLY A 78 -4.73 4.83 0.22
C GLY A 78 -5.23 5.92 1.16
N GLN A 79 -6.43 5.76 1.75
CA GLN A 79 -6.92 6.71 2.74
C GLN A 79 -6.11 6.63 4.03
N LEU A 80 -6.08 5.48 4.66
CA LEU A 80 -5.26 5.16 5.82
C LEU A 80 -5.24 3.65 6.05
N VAL A 81 -4.07 3.10 6.39
CA VAL A 81 -3.92 1.82 7.08
C VAL A 81 -3.01 2.06 8.26
N GLY A 82 -3.52 1.89 9.47
CA GLY A 82 -2.77 2.10 10.71
C GLY A 82 -1.71 1.02 10.97
N PRO A 83 -0.73 1.30 11.84
CA PRO A 83 0.33 0.35 12.18
C PRO A 83 -0.19 -0.99 12.73
N ALA A 84 -1.23 -0.98 13.57
CA ALA A 84 -1.81 -2.21 14.12
C ALA A 84 -2.37 -3.11 13.02
N GLU A 85 -3.06 -2.54 12.02
CA GLU A 85 -3.58 -3.29 10.88
C GLU A 85 -2.46 -3.83 9.99
N LEU A 86 -1.39 -3.06 9.74
CA LEU A 86 -0.22 -3.55 9.03
C LEU A 86 0.43 -4.73 9.77
N HIS A 87 0.56 -4.64 11.10
CA HIS A 87 1.07 -5.74 11.93
C HIS A 87 0.17 -6.97 11.87
N ARG A 88 -1.14 -6.80 11.89
CA ARG A 88 -2.10 -7.89 11.74
C ARG A 88 -1.90 -8.60 10.39
N LEU A 89 -1.84 -7.85 9.29
CA LEU A 89 -1.61 -8.38 7.95
C LEU A 89 -0.31 -9.20 7.85
N ILE A 90 0.76 -8.70 8.48
CA ILE A 90 2.07 -9.36 8.49
C ILE A 90 2.01 -10.66 9.30
N ARG A 91 1.37 -10.66 10.49
CA ARG A 91 1.23 -11.86 11.32
C ARG A 91 0.36 -12.92 10.68
N ASP A 92 -0.76 -12.52 10.10
CA ASP A 92 -1.66 -13.44 9.39
C ASP A 92 -0.96 -14.11 8.19
N ALA A 93 0.06 -13.46 7.61
CA ALA A 93 0.95 -14.06 6.62
C ALA A 93 2.07 -14.95 7.22
N GLY A 94 2.04 -15.22 8.52
CA GLY A 94 3.04 -16.02 9.22
C GLY A 94 4.40 -15.33 9.37
N ARG A 95 4.43 -13.99 9.38
CA ARG A 95 5.66 -13.20 9.48
C ARG A 95 5.70 -12.40 10.78
N VAL A 96 6.89 -11.99 11.17
CA VAL A 96 7.12 -11.14 12.34
C VAL A 96 7.16 -9.68 11.89
N PRO A 97 6.29 -8.78 12.40
CA PRO A 97 6.32 -7.38 12.06
C PRO A 97 7.61 -6.72 12.57
N ALA A 98 8.16 -5.85 11.73
CA ALA A 98 9.30 -5.04 12.08
C ALA A 98 9.17 -3.62 11.51
N GLN A 99 9.61 -2.65 12.28
CA GLN A 99 9.74 -1.27 11.85
C GLN A 99 11.14 -1.02 11.33
N ARG A 100 11.22 -0.37 10.19
CA ARG A 100 12.46 0.08 9.57
C ARG A 100 12.47 1.60 9.39
N ASP A 101 13.65 2.16 9.26
CA ASP A 101 13.84 3.54 8.79
C ASP A 101 13.81 3.62 7.25
N THR A 102 14.01 4.82 6.70
CA THR A 102 14.05 5.07 5.26
C THR A 102 15.27 4.48 4.56
N LEU A 103 16.31 4.17 5.28
CA LEU A 103 17.53 3.52 4.78
C LEU A 103 17.51 2.00 4.96
N TYR A 104 16.33 1.44 5.30
CA TYR A 104 16.11 0.02 5.58
C TYR A 104 16.85 -0.51 6.82
N GLY A 105 17.32 0.36 7.71
CA GLY A 105 17.80 -0.02 9.03
C GLY A 105 16.66 -0.53 9.91
N LEU A 106 16.88 -1.67 10.57
CA LEU A 106 15.89 -2.24 11.49
C LEU A 106 15.84 -1.40 12.77
N VAL A 107 14.70 -0.78 13.04
CA VAL A 107 14.47 0.05 14.23
C VAL A 107 13.93 -0.80 15.37
N ARG A 108 12.90 -1.62 15.12
CA ARG A 108 12.26 -2.46 16.14
C ARG A 108 11.60 -3.68 15.50
N THR A 109 11.65 -4.79 16.19
CA THR A 109 10.88 -6.01 15.87
C THR A 109 9.79 -6.19 16.92
N TYR A 110 8.58 -6.53 16.48
CA TYR A 110 7.41 -6.72 17.33
C TYR A 110 7.03 -8.20 17.37
N ARG A 111 7.27 -8.84 18.52
CA ARG A 111 6.96 -10.26 18.74
C ARG A 111 5.72 -10.40 19.63
N ASP A 112 5.27 -11.61 19.83
CA ASP A 112 4.28 -12.02 20.85
C ASP A 112 3.01 -11.14 20.93
N GLY A 113 2.51 -10.69 19.77
CA GLY A 113 1.30 -9.88 19.70
C GLY A 113 1.50 -8.39 19.98
N GLU A 114 2.73 -7.94 20.24
CA GLU A 114 3.01 -6.52 20.44
C GLU A 114 2.58 -5.67 19.24
N ASN A 115 1.91 -4.56 19.52
CA ASN A 115 1.61 -3.52 18.52
C ASN A 115 2.26 -2.19 18.94
N PRO A 116 2.60 -1.32 17.97
CA PRO A 116 3.00 0.03 18.32
C PRO A 116 1.81 0.76 18.95
N ASP A 117 2.06 1.60 19.94
CA ASP A 117 1.07 2.58 20.40
C ASP A 117 1.11 3.76 19.44
N SER A 118 0.20 3.75 18.48
CA SER A 118 0.13 4.78 17.46
C SER A 118 -1.21 5.52 17.53
N PRO A 119 -1.21 6.86 17.52
CA PRO A 119 -2.46 7.62 17.43
C PRO A 119 -3.22 7.35 16.12
N LEU A 120 -2.57 6.84 15.08
CA LEU A 120 -3.22 6.48 13.83
C LEU A 120 -4.14 5.26 13.96
N ASP A 121 -3.88 4.37 14.93
CA ASP A 121 -4.74 3.22 15.21
C ASP A 121 -6.03 3.60 15.96
N LYS A 122 -6.12 4.86 16.42
CA LYS A 122 -7.26 5.42 17.17
C LYS A 122 -8.14 6.32 16.29
N VAL A 123 -7.93 6.31 14.98
CA VAL A 123 -8.70 7.12 14.02
C VAL A 123 -9.87 6.30 13.49
N ASP A 124 -11.08 6.62 13.93
CA ASP A 124 -12.32 5.92 13.53
C ASP A 124 -12.75 6.30 12.11
N ASP A 125 -12.67 7.58 11.76
CA ASP A 125 -13.00 8.12 10.43
C ASP A 125 -11.83 8.94 9.87
N ALA A 126 -11.03 8.28 9.04
CA ALA A 126 -9.87 8.91 8.41
C ALA A 126 -10.26 10.01 7.42
N GLU A 127 -11.41 9.90 6.74
CA GLU A 127 -11.90 10.95 5.83
C GLU A 127 -12.33 12.21 6.57
N ALA A 128 -12.99 12.07 7.71
CA ALA A 128 -13.38 13.21 8.54
C ALA A 128 -12.15 13.91 9.17
N ARG A 129 -11.15 13.10 9.57
CA ARG A 129 -9.96 13.63 10.27
C ARG A 129 -8.95 14.29 9.34
N PHE A 130 -8.69 13.68 8.18
CA PHE A 130 -7.62 14.08 7.26
C PHE A 130 -8.14 14.64 5.93
N GLY A 131 -9.45 14.70 5.74
CA GLY A 131 -10.07 15.02 4.46
C GLY A 131 -10.09 13.84 3.51
N SER A 132 -10.78 14.01 2.39
CA SER A 132 -10.88 12.99 1.35
C SER A 132 -10.52 13.58 0.01
N TYR A 133 -9.41 13.13 -0.55
CA TYR A 133 -9.01 13.53 -1.90
C TYR A 133 -10.03 13.08 -2.95
N ARG A 134 -10.70 11.95 -2.73
CA ARG A 134 -11.79 11.48 -3.60
C ARG A 134 -12.96 12.45 -3.64
N ARG A 135 -13.37 13.00 -2.48
CA ARG A 135 -14.41 14.04 -2.41
C ARG A 135 -13.96 15.32 -3.10
N LEU A 136 -12.70 15.71 -2.89
CA LEU A 136 -12.12 16.91 -3.50
C LEU A 136 -12.18 16.85 -5.03
N ILE A 137 -11.69 15.76 -5.64
CA ILE A 137 -11.71 15.60 -7.10
C ILE A 137 -13.11 15.41 -7.68
N ALA A 138 -14.07 14.96 -6.88
CA ALA A 138 -15.47 14.82 -7.28
C ALA A 138 -16.24 16.14 -7.24
N SER A 139 -15.79 17.13 -6.44
CA SER A 139 -16.51 18.38 -6.22
C SER A 139 -16.59 19.27 -7.47
N GLY A 140 -15.74 19.07 -8.47
CA GLY A 140 -15.66 19.90 -9.67
C GLY A 140 -14.94 21.27 -9.46
N GLU A 141 -14.83 21.73 -8.22
CA GLU A 141 -14.25 23.04 -7.86
C GLU A 141 -12.76 23.16 -8.22
N PHE A 142 -12.03 22.04 -8.16
CA PHE A 142 -10.59 21.97 -8.42
C PHE A 142 -10.25 21.20 -9.70
N ARG A 143 -11.23 21.01 -10.58
CA ARG A 143 -10.97 20.34 -11.87
C ARG A 143 -10.24 21.30 -12.80
N PHE A 144 -9.11 20.82 -13.34
CA PHE A 144 -8.46 21.48 -14.46
C PHE A 144 -9.38 21.37 -15.68
N THR A 145 -9.97 22.50 -16.11
CA THR A 145 -10.68 22.61 -17.39
C THR A 145 -9.69 23.15 -18.42
N ARG A 146 -9.39 22.37 -19.46
CA ARG A 146 -8.72 22.93 -20.63
C ARG A 146 -9.68 23.95 -21.26
N GLY A 147 -9.33 25.24 -21.22
CA GLY A 147 -9.96 26.26 -22.02
C GLY A 147 -9.67 26.05 -23.51
#